data_742fb89b0e284b1d334bfb5a1f53a06e
#
_entry.id   742fb89b0e284b1d334bfb5a1f53a06e
#
_cell.length_a   1.000
_cell.length_b   1.000
_cell.length_c   1.000
_cell.angle_alpha   90.00
_cell.angle_beta   90.00
_cell.angle_gamma   90.00
#
_symmetry.space_group_name_H-M   'P 1'
#
loop_
_entity.id
_entity.type
_entity.pdbx_description
1 polymer ?
#
loop_
_entity_poly.entity_id
_entity_poly.type
_entity_poly.pdbx_seq_one_letter_code
_entity_poly.pdbx_strand_id
1 'polypeptide(L)'
;MDWKIELIFVPVTDVDRAKEFYVEKLGFNADFDQRVTEELRFVQLTPPGSACSIAIGEGLGGTLAPGSLDVIQVVIPDADAVLAELRAKGVEAEGVDEQPWGRFVTLRDPDGNRWTLQQLPDYSAG
;
A
#
# COMPACT_ATOMS: atom_id res chain seq x y z
N MET A 1 -26.10 0.62 -11.79
CA MET A 1 -24.75 1.08 -12.17
C MET A 1 -23.74 0.43 -11.23
N ASP A 2 -22.75 -0.23 -11.78
CA ASP A 2 -21.83 -1.06 -11.01
C ASP A 2 -20.41 -0.48 -11.12
N TRP A 3 -19.96 0.21 -10.09
CA TRP A 3 -18.66 0.89 -10.05
C TRP A 3 -17.70 0.15 -9.14
N LYS A 4 -16.49 -0.11 -9.62
CA LYS A 4 -15.44 -0.76 -8.84
C LYS A 4 -14.15 0.04 -8.95
N ILE A 5 -13.48 0.22 -7.81
CA ILE A 5 -12.17 0.86 -7.83
C ILE A 5 -11.16 -0.16 -8.34
N GLU A 6 -10.54 0.12 -9.47
CA GLU A 6 -9.56 -0.77 -10.09
C GLU A 6 -8.17 -0.55 -9.50
N LEU A 7 -7.71 0.69 -9.51
CA LEU A 7 -6.37 1.01 -9.00
C LEU A 7 -6.26 2.47 -8.58
N ILE A 8 -5.23 2.73 -7.77
CA ILE A 8 -4.87 4.06 -7.29
C ILE A 8 -3.42 4.31 -7.68
N PHE A 9 -3.13 5.49 -8.22
CA PHE A 9 -1.77 5.88 -8.56
C PHE A 9 -1.04 6.38 -7.32
N VAL A 10 0.13 5.80 -7.05
CA VAL A 10 0.97 6.17 -5.89
C VAL A 10 2.21 6.89 -6.42
N PRO A 11 2.40 8.18 -6.07
CA PRO A 11 3.53 8.94 -6.59
C PRO A 11 4.84 8.55 -5.89
N VAL A 12 5.81 8.11 -6.69
CA VAL A 12 7.13 7.68 -6.20
C VAL A 12 8.24 8.28 -7.08
N THR A 13 9.45 8.42 -6.52
CA THR A 13 10.61 8.91 -7.26
C THR A 13 11.37 7.81 -7.97
N ASP A 14 11.53 6.66 -7.31
CA ASP A 14 12.31 5.52 -7.80
C ASP A 14 11.41 4.31 -7.88
N VAL A 15 11.02 3.93 -9.10
CA VAL A 15 10.07 2.85 -9.31
C VAL A 15 10.62 1.50 -8.84
N ASP A 16 11.92 1.22 -9.09
CA ASP A 16 12.52 -0.03 -8.66
C ASP A 16 12.56 -0.14 -7.14
N ARG A 17 12.92 0.93 -6.45
CA ARG A 17 12.94 0.98 -4.98
C ARG A 17 11.53 0.79 -4.41
N ALA A 18 10.55 1.48 -4.98
CA ALA A 18 9.17 1.37 -4.55
C ALA A 18 8.63 -0.05 -4.79
N LYS A 19 8.88 -0.62 -5.97
CA LYS A 19 8.46 -1.98 -6.29
C LYS A 19 9.06 -2.99 -5.31
N GLU A 20 10.35 -2.88 -5.02
CA GLU A 20 11.00 -3.77 -4.05
C GLU A 20 10.35 -3.67 -2.68
N PHE A 21 10.05 -2.45 -2.21
CA PHE A 21 9.39 -2.25 -0.92
C PHE A 21 8.02 -2.92 -0.88
N TYR A 22 7.17 -2.66 -1.86
CA TYR A 22 5.80 -3.21 -1.87
C TYR A 22 5.79 -4.73 -2.04
N VAL A 23 6.64 -5.27 -2.88
CA VAL A 23 6.70 -6.72 -3.13
C VAL A 23 7.40 -7.45 -1.99
N GLU A 24 8.61 -7.02 -1.62
CA GLU A 24 9.43 -7.76 -0.66
C GLU A 24 9.04 -7.48 0.80
N LYS A 25 8.65 -6.25 1.12
CA LYS A 25 8.32 -5.86 2.50
C LYS A 25 6.84 -6.03 2.82
N LEU A 26 5.96 -5.64 1.90
CA LEU A 26 4.51 -5.71 2.13
C LEU A 26 3.87 -6.95 1.52
N GLY A 27 4.57 -7.69 0.68
CA GLY A 27 4.06 -8.93 0.09
C GLY A 27 3.05 -8.74 -1.03
N PHE A 28 3.04 -7.56 -1.68
CA PHE A 28 2.15 -7.32 -2.81
C PHE A 28 2.56 -8.15 -4.01
N ASN A 29 1.57 -8.56 -4.80
CA ASN A 29 1.82 -9.27 -6.05
C ASN A 29 2.12 -8.27 -7.17
N ALA A 30 3.20 -8.51 -7.91
CA ALA A 30 3.54 -7.71 -9.08
C ALA A 30 2.77 -8.26 -10.29
N ASP A 31 1.64 -7.65 -10.62
CA ASP A 31 0.80 -8.10 -11.73
C ASP A 31 1.40 -7.77 -13.08
N PHE A 32 1.91 -6.53 -13.20
CA PHE A 32 2.55 -6.01 -14.40
C PHE A 32 3.74 -5.16 -14.04
N ASP A 33 4.75 -5.22 -14.91
CA ASP A 33 5.85 -4.27 -14.92
C ASP A 33 6.27 -4.13 -16.38
N GLN A 34 5.85 -3.03 -17.01
CA GLN A 34 6.06 -2.84 -18.42
C GLN A 34 6.64 -1.47 -18.72
N ARG A 35 7.82 -1.48 -19.35
CA ARG A 35 8.35 -0.27 -19.95
C ARG A 35 7.81 -0.16 -21.38
N VAL A 36 6.99 0.85 -21.59
CA VAL A 36 6.33 1.06 -22.89
C VAL A 36 7.22 1.90 -23.81
N THR A 37 7.81 2.99 -23.26
CA THR A 37 8.80 3.83 -23.95
C THR A 37 9.89 4.23 -22.96
N GLU A 38 10.88 5.01 -23.40
CA GLU A 38 11.90 5.55 -22.49
C GLU A 38 11.29 6.41 -21.38
N GLU A 39 10.16 7.08 -21.69
CA GLU A 39 9.50 8.00 -20.76
C GLU A 39 8.32 7.37 -20.02
N LEU A 40 7.89 6.17 -20.43
CA LEU A 40 6.67 5.56 -19.88
C LEU A 40 6.94 4.15 -19.36
N ARG A 41 6.79 4.00 -18.05
CA ARG A 41 6.82 2.70 -17.37
C ARG A 41 5.59 2.57 -16.48
N PHE A 42 4.91 1.43 -16.56
CA PHE A 42 3.74 1.13 -15.75
C PHE A 42 3.98 -0.12 -14.93
N VAL A 43 3.81 -0.01 -13.62
CA VAL A 43 3.91 -1.15 -12.69
C VAL A 43 2.63 -1.24 -11.90
N GLN A 44 1.97 -2.39 -11.94
CA GLN A 44 0.74 -2.64 -11.18
C GLN A 44 1.02 -3.67 -10.09
N LEU A 45 0.70 -3.31 -8.85
CA LEU A 45 0.94 -4.13 -7.67
C LEU A 45 -0.38 -4.30 -6.93
N THR A 46 -0.69 -5.53 -6.50
CA THR A 46 -1.96 -5.82 -5.82
C THR A 46 -1.71 -6.47 -4.47
N PRO A 47 -2.26 -5.91 -3.38
CA PRO A 47 -2.24 -6.60 -2.08
C PRO A 47 -2.99 -7.94 -2.20
N PRO A 48 -2.46 -9.04 -1.63
CA PRO A 48 -3.17 -10.31 -1.66
C PRO A 48 -4.59 -10.19 -1.11
N GLY A 49 -5.57 -10.70 -1.84
CA GLY A 49 -6.97 -10.65 -1.45
C GLY A 49 -7.70 -9.35 -1.78
N SER A 50 -7.01 -8.36 -2.34
CA SER A 50 -7.63 -7.09 -2.71
C SER A 50 -8.09 -7.10 -4.16
N ALA A 51 -9.25 -6.48 -4.42
CA ALA A 51 -9.72 -6.23 -5.78
C ALA A 51 -9.14 -4.93 -6.35
N CYS A 52 -8.66 -4.04 -5.50
CA CYS A 52 -8.06 -2.77 -5.90
C CYS A 52 -6.53 -2.88 -5.87
N SER A 53 -5.89 -2.39 -6.91
CA SER A 53 -4.44 -2.39 -7.06
C SER A 53 -3.86 -0.99 -6.83
N ILE A 54 -2.54 -0.90 -6.76
CA ILE A 54 -1.84 0.36 -6.90
C ILE A 54 -1.03 0.35 -8.19
N ALA A 55 -0.81 1.53 -8.75
CA ALA A 55 0.09 1.72 -9.88
C ALA A 55 1.20 2.68 -9.50
N ILE A 56 2.42 2.30 -9.81
CA ILE A 56 3.60 3.17 -9.72
C ILE A 56 4.25 3.18 -11.10
N GLY A 57 5.02 4.21 -11.39
CA GLY A 57 5.66 4.25 -12.70
C GLY A 57 6.28 5.58 -13.04
N GLU A 58 6.62 5.72 -14.31
CA GLU A 58 7.20 6.90 -14.90
C GLU A 58 6.28 7.39 -16.03
N GLY A 59 6.02 8.68 -16.08
CA GLY A 59 5.23 9.27 -17.15
C GLY A 59 3.74 8.98 -17.10
N LEU A 60 3.21 8.61 -15.94
CA LEU A 60 1.80 8.22 -15.79
C LEU A 60 0.84 9.41 -15.71
N GLY A 61 1.34 10.64 -15.76
CA GLY A 61 0.51 11.84 -15.86
C GLY A 61 -0.06 12.39 -14.57
N GLY A 62 0.33 11.86 -13.44
CA GLY A 62 -0.11 12.41 -12.15
C GLY A 62 0.55 13.74 -11.82
N THR A 63 -0.15 14.58 -11.05
CA THR A 63 0.38 15.88 -10.60
C THR A 63 0.80 15.90 -9.14
N LEU A 64 0.57 14.81 -8.41
CA LEU A 64 0.98 14.71 -7.01
C LEU A 64 2.48 14.54 -6.89
N ALA A 65 3.07 15.25 -5.93
CA ALA A 65 4.48 15.10 -5.63
C ALA A 65 4.74 13.70 -5.05
N PRO A 66 5.91 13.09 -5.32
CA PRO A 66 6.29 11.84 -4.68
C PRO A 66 6.17 11.91 -3.16
N GLY A 67 5.60 10.87 -2.54
CA GLY A 67 5.42 10.81 -1.11
C GLY A 67 4.26 11.62 -0.56
N SER A 68 3.46 12.26 -1.42
CA SER A 68 2.38 13.16 -0.99
C SER A 68 1.07 12.46 -0.67
N LEU A 69 0.92 11.17 -0.96
CA LEU A 69 -0.28 10.44 -0.56
C LEU A 69 -0.31 10.29 0.96
N ASP A 70 -1.31 10.91 1.56
CA ASP A 70 -1.38 10.99 3.00
C ASP A 70 -1.99 9.75 3.64
N VAL A 71 -3.04 9.18 3.03
CA VAL A 71 -3.61 7.93 3.55
C VAL A 71 -4.07 7.04 2.42
N ILE A 72 -3.57 5.81 2.44
CA ILE A 72 -4.20 4.66 1.80
C ILE A 72 -4.55 3.71 2.94
N GLN A 73 -5.84 3.39 3.09
CA GLN A 73 -6.28 2.55 4.19
C GLN A 73 -6.71 1.18 3.68
N VAL A 74 -6.18 0.14 4.33
CA VAL A 74 -6.49 -1.25 3.98
C VAL A 74 -6.93 -2.00 5.22
N VAL A 75 -7.69 -3.06 5.02
CA VAL A 75 -8.12 -3.95 6.10
C VAL A 75 -7.16 -5.12 6.20
N ILE A 76 -6.74 -5.42 7.43
CA ILE A 76 -5.87 -6.56 7.74
C ILE A 76 -6.55 -7.47 8.78
N PRO A 77 -6.20 -8.76 8.82
CA PRO A 77 -6.86 -9.68 9.76
C PRO A 77 -6.39 -9.55 11.21
N ASP A 78 -5.12 -9.19 11.45
CA ASP A 78 -4.51 -9.19 12.79
C ASP A 78 -3.43 -8.12 12.88
N ALA A 79 -3.73 -7.04 13.59
CA ALA A 79 -2.81 -5.90 13.70
C ALA A 79 -1.51 -6.24 14.42
N ASP A 80 -1.57 -7.04 15.48
CA ASP A 80 -0.35 -7.42 16.22
C ASP A 80 0.58 -8.26 15.36
N ALA A 81 0.02 -9.23 14.64
CA ALA A 81 0.81 -10.12 13.78
C ALA A 81 1.43 -9.33 12.61
N VAL A 82 0.68 -8.44 11.99
CA VAL A 82 1.18 -7.64 10.87
C VAL A 82 2.27 -6.68 11.34
N LEU A 83 2.09 -6.03 12.49
CA LEU A 83 3.11 -5.15 13.05
C LEU A 83 4.43 -5.90 13.30
N ALA A 84 4.35 -7.09 13.90
CA ALA A 84 5.52 -7.91 14.15
C ALA A 84 6.22 -8.33 12.85
N GLU A 85 5.45 -8.73 11.85
CA GLU A 85 5.98 -9.13 10.54
C GLU A 85 6.68 -7.96 9.83
N LEU A 86 6.07 -6.78 9.83
CA LEU A 86 6.66 -5.59 9.21
C LEU A 86 7.98 -5.23 9.88
N ARG A 87 8.01 -5.23 11.21
CA ARG A 87 9.23 -4.93 11.96
C ARG A 87 10.32 -5.96 11.71
N ALA A 88 9.96 -7.24 11.60
CA ALA A 88 10.91 -8.30 11.28
C ALA A 88 11.53 -8.11 9.89
N LYS A 89 10.81 -7.50 8.96
CA LYS A 89 11.31 -7.18 7.62
C LYS A 89 12.03 -5.83 7.55
N GLY A 90 12.21 -5.16 8.67
CA GLY A 90 12.91 -3.88 8.73
C GLY A 90 12.07 -2.67 8.33
N VAL A 91 10.75 -2.81 8.29
CA VAL A 91 9.85 -1.69 8.03
C VAL A 91 9.59 -0.94 9.34
N GLU A 92 9.78 0.38 9.32
CA GLU A 92 9.39 1.22 10.44
C GLU A 92 7.86 1.35 10.43
N ALA A 93 7.22 0.71 11.40
CA ALA A 93 5.78 0.74 11.53
C ALA A 93 5.41 1.10 12.97
N GLU A 94 4.35 1.89 13.08
CA GLU A 94 3.84 2.37 14.37
C GLU A 94 2.51 1.69 14.70
N GLY A 95 2.31 1.43 15.96
CA GLY A 95 1.07 0.85 16.47
C GLY A 95 1.36 -0.13 17.61
N VAL A 96 0.37 -0.83 18.06
CA VAL A 96 -1.03 -0.83 17.57
C VAL A 96 -1.78 0.30 18.28
N ASP A 97 -2.49 1.12 17.52
CA ASP A 97 -3.35 2.18 18.07
C ASP A 97 -4.78 1.67 18.15
N GLU A 98 -5.30 1.58 19.37
CA GLU A 98 -6.65 1.06 19.61
C GLU A 98 -7.68 2.16 19.62
N GLN A 99 -8.69 2.02 18.76
CA GLN A 99 -9.82 2.94 18.67
C GLN A 99 -11.12 2.14 18.72
N PRO A 100 -12.25 2.79 19.08
CA PRO A 100 -13.53 2.07 19.11
C PRO A 100 -13.92 1.42 17.78
N TRP A 101 -13.42 1.95 16.66
CA TRP A 101 -13.73 1.44 15.32
C TRP A 101 -12.67 0.53 14.72
N GLY A 102 -11.59 0.23 15.44
CA GLY A 102 -10.59 -0.70 14.97
C GLY A 102 -9.24 -0.55 15.63
N ARG A 103 -8.31 -1.43 15.24
CA ARG A 103 -6.93 -1.42 15.70
C ARG A 103 -6.03 -1.10 14.50
N PHE A 104 -5.12 -0.14 14.66
CA PHE A 104 -4.42 0.48 13.53
C PHE A 104 -2.91 0.33 13.61
N VAL A 105 -2.33 0.03 12.46
CA VAL A 105 -0.88 0.08 12.22
C VAL A 105 -0.63 1.09 11.10
N THR A 106 0.38 1.94 11.27
CA THR A 106 0.73 2.97 10.29
C THR A 106 2.15 2.75 9.80
N LEU A 107 2.35 2.88 8.49
CA LEU A 107 3.68 2.83 7.88
C LEU A 107 3.76 3.84 6.73
N ARG A 108 5.00 4.08 6.27
CA ARG A 108 5.25 4.91 5.09
C ARG A 108 6.11 4.12 4.11
N ASP A 109 5.87 4.34 2.81
CA ASP A 109 6.76 3.78 1.81
C ASP A 109 8.06 4.58 1.74
N PRO A 110 9.05 4.18 0.91
CA PRO A 110 10.34 4.89 0.85
C PRO A 110 10.24 6.37 0.47
N ASP A 111 9.19 6.78 -0.24
CA ASP A 111 8.96 8.18 -0.60
C ASP A 111 8.18 8.95 0.47
N GLY A 112 7.57 8.27 1.43
CA GLY A 112 6.78 8.88 2.49
C GLY A 112 5.28 8.78 2.30
N ASN A 113 4.79 8.08 1.28
CA ASN A 113 3.35 7.82 1.14
C ASN A 113 2.87 7.00 2.33
N ARG A 114 1.81 7.47 2.99
CA ARG A 114 1.35 6.88 4.24
C ARG A 114 0.26 5.86 4.03
N TRP A 115 0.41 4.73 4.70
CA TRP A 115 -0.55 3.63 4.72
C TRP A 115 -1.07 3.43 6.13
N THR A 116 -2.37 3.24 6.25
CA THR A 116 -3.02 2.87 7.50
C THR A 116 -3.63 1.48 7.33
N LEU A 117 -3.24 0.57 8.22
CA LEU A 117 -3.70 -0.82 8.20
C LEU A 117 -4.68 -0.99 9.34
N GLN A 118 -5.90 -1.42 9.03
CA GLN A 118 -6.97 -1.51 10.01
C GLN A 118 -7.42 -2.94 10.23
N GLN A 119 -7.34 -3.39 11.48
CA GLN A 119 -8.06 -4.57 11.93
C GLN A 119 -9.44 -4.13 12.37
N LEU A 120 -10.48 -4.60 11.70
CA LEU A 120 -11.85 -4.25 12.04
C LEU A 120 -12.26 -4.81 13.40
N PRO A 121 -13.16 -4.15 14.13
CA PRO A 121 -13.72 -4.72 15.34
C PRO A 121 -14.44 -6.03 15.04
N ASP A 122 -14.53 -6.91 16.04
CA ASP A 122 -15.31 -8.13 15.92
C ASP A 122 -16.79 -7.81 16.11
N TYR A 123 -17.47 -7.54 15.00
CA TYR A 123 -18.91 -7.23 15.03
C TYR A 123 -19.77 -8.43 15.38
N SER A 124 -19.23 -9.66 15.27
CA SER A 124 -19.99 -10.85 15.60
C SER A 124 -20.08 -11.11 17.10
N ALA A 125 -19.21 -10.49 17.90
CA ALA A 125 -19.16 -10.66 19.35
C ALA A 125 -20.14 -9.72 20.10
N GLY A 126 -20.83 -8.84 19.36
CA GLY A 126 -21.69 -7.78 19.91
C GLY A 126 -22.96 -8.22 20.57
#